data_dab882ab03691a7efe35fa791df83032
#
_entry.id   dab882ab03691a7efe35fa791df83032
#
_cell.length_a   1.000
_cell.length_b   1.000
_cell.length_c   1.000
_cell.angle_alpha   90.00
_cell.angle_beta   90.00
_cell.angle_gamma   90.00
#
_symmetry.space_group_name_H-M   'P 1'
#
loop_
_entity.id
_entity.type
_entity.pdbx_description
1 polymer ?
#
loop_
_entity_poly.entity_id
_entity_poly.type
_entity_poly.pdbx_seq_one_letter_code
_entity_poly.pdbx_strand_id
1 'polypeptide(L)'
;ERLQFLRQVETNSELKKQFIEYKNMHALLTLSDQSDNKEVNRQGYILFNKIIRTKKIRKIILHTASYAAAITLLVLSTYWFTTSHYDIQQSVADIENTLYVPAGQRVKLTLQDGTEVWLNSQTKLTYPALFSGKERRVTVEGEAFFDVAKNPEKPFIVSSQGVEMKVLGTKFNVHSYPGKETIQTSLLEGGLKVYFPHAESKGVILKPDEQVTIKGNQMKIGSLPHADYFLWRDGIYSFINEPLIDILKKLELYYDVKIIVKDQSIYNWEYT
;
A
#
# COMPACT_ATOMS: atom_id res chain seq x y z
N GLU A 1 36.28 65.95 -35.55
CA GLU A 1 35.11 65.37 -36.23
C GLU A 1 35.18 63.82 -36.18
N ARG A 2 36.24 63.16 -36.63
CA ARG A 2 36.34 61.70 -36.69
C ARG A 2 36.21 61.01 -35.30
N LEU A 3 36.82 61.61 -34.27
CA LEU A 3 36.74 61.08 -32.90
C LEU A 3 35.36 61.30 -32.23
N GLN A 4 34.66 62.35 -32.58
CA GLN A 4 33.31 62.63 -32.13
C GLN A 4 32.34 61.64 -32.77
N PHE A 5 32.47 61.35 -34.05
CA PHE A 5 31.68 60.33 -34.73
C PHE A 5 31.91 58.94 -34.15
N LEU A 6 33.16 58.52 -33.87
CA LEU A 6 33.41 57.22 -33.25
C LEU A 6 32.82 57.10 -31.85
N ARG A 7 32.79 58.14 -31.03
CA ARG A 7 32.11 58.15 -29.75
C ARG A 7 30.59 58.03 -29.90
N GLN A 8 29.98 58.66 -30.87
CA GLN A 8 28.58 58.53 -31.18
C GLN A 8 28.23 57.11 -31.63
N VAL A 9 29.08 56.46 -32.38
CA VAL A 9 28.95 55.08 -32.81
C VAL A 9 29.09 54.10 -31.61
N GLU A 10 29.87 54.39 -30.61
CA GLU A 10 30.03 53.58 -29.42
C GLU A 10 28.79 53.66 -28.48
N THR A 11 28.20 54.86 -28.39
CA THR A 11 27.08 55.14 -27.49
C THR A 11 25.71 54.76 -28.05
N ASN A 12 25.58 54.61 -29.38
CA ASN A 12 24.32 54.28 -30.05
C ASN A 12 24.36 52.90 -30.71
N SER A 13 23.59 51.94 -30.18
CA SER A 13 23.58 50.55 -30.66
C SER A 13 23.15 50.39 -32.13
N GLU A 14 22.25 51.25 -32.62
CA GLU A 14 21.74 51.22 -33.98
C GLU A 14 22.79 51.78 -34.95
N LEU A 15 23.40 52.90 -34.60
CA LEU A 15 24.51 53.47 -35.34
C LEU A 15 25.73 52.53 -35.39
N LYS A 16 25.98 51.80 -34.33
CA LYS A 16 27.05 50.79 -34.25
C LYS A 16 26.78 49.63 -35.22
N LYS A 17 25.54 49.19 -35.34
CA LYS A 17 25.13 48.15 -36.28
C LYS A 17 25.29 48.57 -37.71
N GLN A 18 24.81 49.77 -38.06
CA GLN A 18 24.95 50.35 -39.39
C GLN A 18 26.43 50.61 -39.76
N PHE A 19 27.26 51.06 -38.83
CA PHE A 19 28.67 51.24 -39.04
C PHE A 19 29.42 49.93 -39.30
N ILE A 20 29.05 48.86 -38.58
CA ILE A 20 29.62 47.52 -38.80
C ILE A 20 29.18 46.99 -40.19
N GLU A 21 27.92 47.17 -40.58
CA GLU A 21 27.43 46.78 -41.91
C GLU A 21 28.12 47.54 -43.03
N TYR A 22 28.27 48.85 -42.89
CA TYR A 22 29.00 49.70 -43.84
C TYR A 22 30.46 49.25 -43.94
N LYS A 23 31.14 49.02 -42.80
CA LYS A 23 32.55 48.61 -42.76
C LYS A 23 32.72 47.20 -43.38
N ASN A 24 31.80 46.33 -43.21
CA ASN A 24 31.81 45.01 -43.82
C ASN A 24 31.54 45.09 -45.34
N MET A 25 30.62 45.95 -45.78
CA MET A 25 30.33 46.19 -47.19
C MET A 25 31.52 46.88 -47.89
N HIS A 26 32.15 47.87 -47.26
CA HIS A 26 33.34 48.53 -47.77
C HIS A 26 34.56 47.59 -47.87
N ALA A 27 34.71 46.69 -46.88
CA ALA A 27 35.74 45.66 -46.91
C ALA A 27 35.51 44.67 -48.07
N LEU A 28 34.25 44.29 -48.32
CA LEU A 28 33.89 43.46 -49.46
C LEU A 28 34.14 44.11 -50.82
N LEU A 29 33.84 45.40 -50.93
CA LEU A 29 34.07 46.15 -52.14
C LEU A 29 35.59 46.34 -52.45
N THR A 30 36.39 46.62 -51.43
CA THR A 30 37.84 46.70 -51.54
C THR A 30 38.51 45.36 -51.83
N LEU A 31 37.93 44.26 -51.38
CA LEU A 31 38.39 42.92 -51.75
C LEU A 31 38.03 42.55 -53.17
N SER A 32 36.92 43.07 -53.70
CA SER A 32 36.52 42.83 -55.10
C SER A 32 37.42 43.60 -56.12
N ASP A 33 37.96 44.70 -55.70
CA ASP A 33 38.82 45.57 -56.61
C ASP A 33 40.29 45.05 -56.66
N GLN A 34 40.73 44.17 -55.77
CA GLN A 34 42.01 43.48 -55.77
C GLN A 34 41.98 42.08 -56.41
N SER A 35 41.03 41.79 -57.23
CA SER A 35 40.72 40.42 -57.68
C SER A 35 41.53 39.96 -58.91
N ASP A 36 42.84 39.92 -58.79
CA ASP A 36 43.59 39.08 -59.72
C ASP A 36 44.11 37.76 -59.13
N ASN A 37 43.67 37.46 -57.92
CA ASN A 37 44.08 36.21 -57.22
C ASN A 37 42.82 35.37 -56.79
N LYS A 38 42.19 34.74 -57.75
CA LYS A 38 41.04 33.86 -57.53
C LYS A 38 41.29 32.78 -56.48
N GLU A 39 42.52 32.33 -56.30
CA GLU A 39 42.90 31.24 -55.38
C GLU A 39 42.93 31.73 -53.92
N VAL A 40 43.39 32.94 -53.65
CA VAL A 40 43.40 33.50 -52.27
C VAL A 40 41.98 33.79 -51.77
N ASN A 41 41.12 34.27 -52.64
CA ASN A 41 39.73 34.53 -52.32
C ASN A 41 38.93 33.19 -52.02
N ARG A 42 39.25 32.15 -52.77
CA ARG A 42 38.63 30.82 -52.54
C ARG A 42 39.02 30.21 -51.22
N GLN A 43 40.28 30.29 -50.83
CA GLN A 43 40.77 29.80 -49.53
C GLN A 43 40.19 30.59 -48.35
N GLY A 44 40.11 31.91 -48.46
CA GLY A 44 39.50 32.80 -47.49
C GLY A 44 38.02 32.48 -47.25
N TYR A 45 37.25 32.23 -48.32
CA TYR A 45 35.86 31.87 -48.27
C TYR A 45 35.63 30.49 -47.61
N ILE A 46 36.47 29.50 -47.91
CA ILE A 46 36.44 28.18 -47.30
C ILE A 46 36.73 28.24 -45.80
N LEU A 47 37.76 29.00 -45.41
CA LEU A 47 38.10 29.21 -43.98
C LEU A 47 36.97 29.93 -43.21
N PHE A 48 36.42 31.00 -43.78
CA PHE A 48 35.30 31.74 -43.21
C PHE A 48 34.06 30.86 -42.99
N ASN A 49 33.67 30.11 -44.01
CA ASN A 49 32.54 29.16 -43.89
C ASN A 49 32.81 28.03 -42.89
N LYS A 50 34.05 27.54 -42.79
CA LYS A 50 34.46 26.56 -41.80
C LYS A 50 34.32 27.11 -40.38
N ILE A 51 34.74 28.36 -40.12
CA ILE A 51 34.64 29.02 -38.81
C ILE A 51 33.18 29.26 -38.41
N ILE A 52 32.34 29.74 -39.33
CA ILE A 52 30.91 29.97 -39.07
C ILE A 52 30.19 28.62 -38.78
N ARG A 53 30.49 27.62 -39.61
CA ARG A 53 29.87 26.29 -39.46
C ARG A 53 30.25 25.66 -38.12
N THR A 54 31.50 25.76 -37.69
CA THR A 54 31.95 25.24 -36.39
C THR A 54 31.30 25.96 -35.21
N LYS A 55 31.18 27.30 -35.25
CA LYS A 55 30.47 28.08 -34.22
C LYS A 55 28.99 27.74 -34.13
N LYS A 56 28.32 27.55 -35.27
CA LYS A 56 26.90 27.16 -35.33
C LYS A 56 26.69 25.75 -34.79
N ILE A 57 27.55 24.81 -35.19
CA ILE A 57 27.49 23.40 -34.69
C ILE A 57 27.75 23.38 -33.20
N ARG A 58 28.74 24.10 -32.68
CA ARG A 58 29.03 24.16 -31.24
C ARG A 58 27.85 24.68 -30.43
N LYS A 59 27.14 25.73 -30.91
CA LYS A 59 25.92 26.21 -30.27
C LYS A 59 24.81 25.13 -30.25
N ILE A 60 24.59 24.45 -31.36
CA ILE A 60 23.60 23.39 -31.44
C ILE A 60 23.95 22.25 -30.46
N ILE A 61 25.21 21.81 -30.44
CA ILE A 61 25.65 20.74 -29.51
C ILE A 61 25.48 21.17 -28.04
N LEU A 62 25.80 22.42 -27.70
CA LEU A 62 25.60 22.92 -26.33
C LEU A 62 24.12 22.94 -25.92
N HIS A 63 23.21 23.34 -26.82
CA HIS A 63 21.79 23.34 -26.52
C HIS A 63 21.24 21.90 -26.42
N THR A 64 21.62 21.01 -27.35
CA THR A 64 21.17 19.60 -27.28
C THR A 64 21.71 18.89 -26.03
N ALA A 65 22.97 19.17 -25.66
CA ALA A 65 23.56 18.63 -24.43
C ALA A 65 22.83 19.13 -23.17
N SER A 66 22.43 20.43 -23.14
CA SER A 66 21.67 20.97 -22.01
C SER A 66 20.27 20.35 -21.87
N TYR A 67 19.57 20.11 -22.99
CA TYR A 67 18.28 19.41 -22.95
C TYR A 67 18.44 17.95 -22.52
N ALA A 68 19.46 17.25 -23.01
CA ALA A 68 19.75 15.89 -22.58
C ALA A 68 20.06 15.82 -21.08
N ALA A 69 20.84 16.74 -20.55
CA ALA A 69 21.14 16.83 -19.12
C ALA A 69 19.89 17.12 -18.29
N ALA A 70 19.00 18.02 -18.75
CA ALA A 70 17.74 18.30 -18.06
C ALA A 70 16.81 17.08 -18.03
N ILE A 71 16.70 16.34 -19.14
CA ILE A 71 15.90 15.11 -19.20
C ILE A 71 16.48 14.03 -18.28
N THR A 72 17.79 13.84 -18.28
CA THR A 72 18.42 12.85 -17.37
C THR A 72 18.21 13.21 -15.90
N LEU A 73 18.31 14.49 -15.53
CA LEU A 73 18.02 14.93 -14.16
C LEU A 73 16.54 14.70 -13.77
N LEU A 74 15.59 14.95 -14.67
CA LEU A 74 14.18 14.66 -14.44
C LEU A 74 13.94 13.16 -14.24
N VAL A 75 14.53 12.32 -15.09
CA VAL A 75 14.41 10.86 -14.96
C VAL A 75 15.04 10.37 -13.65
N LEU A 76 16.22 10.84 -13.29
CA LEU A 76 16.89 10.48 -12.04
C LEU A 76 16.11 10.97 -10.81
N SER A 77 15.57 12.20 -10.87
CA SER A 77 14.78 12.73 -9.76
C SER A 77 13.46 11.97 -9.57
N THR A 78 12.76 11.62 -10.66
CA THR A 78 11.55 10.79 -10.59
C THR A 78 11.86 9.37 -10.10
N TYR A 79 12.94 8.78 -10.57
CA TYR A 79 13.39 7.46 -10.09
C TYR A 79 13.73 7.49 -8.59
N TRP A 80 14.50 8.48 -8.14
CA TRP A 80 14.85 8.64 -6.73
C TRP A 80 13.61 8.90 -5.86
N PHE A 81 12.69 9.75 -6.32
CA PHE A 81 11.44 10.04 -5.62
C PHE A 81 10.57 8.79 -5.48
N THR A 82 10.42 8.01 -6.55
CA THR A 82 9.63 6.78 -6.50
C THR A 82 10.25 5.73 -5.57
N THR A 83 11.56 5.49 -5.65
CA THR A 83 12.23 4.52 -4.79
C THR A 83 12.19 4.91 -3.31
N SER A 84 12.42 6.19 -2.99
CA SER A 84 12.36 6.68 -1.61
C SER A 84 10.96 6.55 -0.99
N HIS A 85 9.90 6.75 -1.78
CA HIS A 85 8.53 6.55 -1.29
C HIS A 85 8.18 5.07 -1.10
N TYR A 86 8.70 4.17 -1.94
CA TYR A 86 8.51 2.73 -1.77
C TYR A 86 9.14 2.22 -0.47
N ASP A 87 10.36 2.62 -0.14
CA ASP A 87 11.07 2.19 1.06
C ASP A 87 10.36 2.63 2.36
N ILE A 88 9.78 3.83 2.39
CA ILE A 88 9.05 4.34 3.56
C ILE A 88 7.76 3.53 3.77
N GLN A 89 7.00 3.24 2.71
CA GLN A 89 5.77 2.46 2.83
C GLN A 89 6.05 1.02 3.28
N GLN A 90 7.12 0.42 2.82
CA GLN A 90 7.49 -0.94 3.18
C GLN A 90 7.95 -1.02 4.63
N SER A 91 8.75 -0.06 5.11
CA SER A 91 9.20 -0.03 6.50
C SER A 91 8.07 0.19 7.51
N VAL A 92 7.03 0.95 7.16
CA VAL A 92 5.82 1.12 8.00
C VAL A 92 4.94 -0.11 7.97
N ALA A 93 4.87 -0.81 6.86
CA ALA A 93 4.09 -2.05 6.72
C ALA A 93 4.66 -3.22 7.53
N ASP A 94 5.97 -3.22 7.76
CA ASP A 94 6.66 -4.23 8.55
C ASP A 94 6.45 -4.03 10.08
N ILE A 95 5.83 -2.90 10.49
CA ILE A 95 5.47 -2.67 11.89
C ILE A 95 4.19 -3.44 12.20
N GLU A 96 4.30 -4.47 13.03
CA GLU A 96 3.16 -5.20 13.57
C GLU A 96 2.67 -4.59 14.89
N ASN A 97 1.37 -4.34 14.96
CA ASN A 97 0.68 -3.99 16.19
C ASN A 97 0.10 -5.25 16.82
N THR A 98 0.21 -5.37 18.13
CA THR A 98 -0.43 -6.43 18.90
C THR A 98 -1.34 -5.82 19.94
N LEU A 99 -2.62 -6.20 19.91
CA LEU A 99 -3.61 -5.85 20.90
C LEU A 99 -4.00 -7.09 21.69
N TYR A 100 -3.84 -7.06 23.01
CA TYR A 100 -4.30 -8.11 23.90
C TYR A 100 -5.45 -7.61 24.76
N VAL A 101 -6.53 -8.36 24.81
CA VAL A 101 -7.70 -8.11 25.65
C VAL A 101 -7.59 -8.99 26.91
N PRO A 102 -7.48 -8.40 28.10
CA PRO A 102 -7.44 -9.16 29.36
C PRO A 102 -8.73 -9.96 29.61
N ALA A 103 -8.66 -10.88 30.57
CA ALA A 103 -9.83 -11.59 31.06
C ALA A 103 -10.90 -10.60 31.57
N GLY A 104 -12.16 -10.92 31.36
CA GLY A 104 -13.28 -10.10 31.77
C GLY A 104 -13.55 -8.84 30.95
N GLN A 105 -12.75 -8.57 29.91
CA GLN A 105 -12.86 -7.39 29.08
C GLN A 105 -13.23 -7.71 27.64
N ARG A 106 -13.72 -6.70 26.92
CA ARG A 106 -13.98 -6.72 25.49
C ARG A 106 -13.53 -5.41 24.88
N VAL A 107 -13.04 -5.45 23.65
CA VAL A 107 -12.55 -4.27 22.94
C VAL A 107 -13.16 -4.26 21.54
N LYS A 108 -13.62 -3.08 21.11
CA LYS A 108 -13.92 -2.79 19.72
C LYS A 108 -12.84 -1.90 19.17
N LEU A 109 -12.30 -2.23 17.99
CA LEU A 109 -11.37 -1.37 17.27
C LEU A 109 -11.75 -1.28 15.80
N THR A 110 -11.32 -0.20 15.16
CA THR A 110 -11.43 -0.03 13.70
C THR A 110 -10.04 -0.07 13.12
N LEU A 111 -9.82 -0.97 12.18
CA LEU A 111 -8.57 -1.07 11.44
C LEU A 111 -8.48 0.05 10.39
N GLN A 112 -7.29 0.28 9.86
CA GLN A 112 -7.01 1.35 8.90
C GLN A 112 -7.79 1.27 7.58
N ASP A 113 -8.27 0.06 7.21
CA ASP A 113 -9.10 -0.17 6.03
C ASP A 113 -10.59 0.05 6.26
N GLY A 114 -10.99 0.45 7.49
CA GLY A 114 -12.36 0.62 7.92
C GLY A 114 -13.02 -0.67 8.42
N THR A 115 -12.29 -1.79 8.49
CA THR A 115 -12.78 -3.02 9.09
C THR A 115 -12.98 -2.84 10.59
N GLU A 116 -14.16 -3.17 11.10
CA GLU A 116 -14.46 -3.18 12.54
C GLU A 116 -14.23 -4.57 13.12
N VAL A 117 -13.56 -4.63 14.27
CA VAL A 117 -13.23 -5.88 14.96
C VAL A 117 -13.65 -5.76 16.41
N TRP A 118 -14.43 -6.73 16.88
CA TRP A 118 -14.73 -6.92 18.30
C TRP A 118 -13.91 -8.09 18.80
N LEU A 119 -13.16 -7.86 19.86
CA LEU A 119 -12.33 -8.86 20.52
C LEU A 119 -12.94 -9.22 21.87
N ASN A 120 -13.12 -10.50 22.11
CA ASN A 120 -13.61 -11.02 23.38
C ASN A 120 -12.48 -11.17 24.40
N SER A 121 -12.83 -11.59 25.59
CA SER A 121 -11.93 -11.84 26.71
C SER A 121 -10.77 -12.78 26.33
N GLN A 122 -9.56 -12.51 26.84
CA GLN A 122 -8.33 -13.27 26.59
C GLN A 122 -7.99 -13.46 25.11
N THR A 123 -8.27 -12.45 24.30
CA THR A 123 -8.04 -12.47 22.86
C THR A 123 -6.85 -11.59 22.50
N LYS A 124 -6.00 -12.10 21.62
CA LYS A 124 -4.87 -11.39 21.04
C LYS A 124 -5.10 -11.21 19.54
N LEU A 125 -5.01 -9.99 19.06
CA LEU A 125 -5.03 -9.63 17.64
C LEU A 125 -3.69 -9.03 17.24
N THR A 126 -3.09 -9.57 16.18
CA THR A 126 -1.88 -9.03 15.57
C THR A 126 -2.21 -8.57 14.15
N TYR A 127 -1.85 -7.34 13.82
CA TYR A 127 -2.15 -6.71 12.52
C TYR A 127 -1.07 -5.69 12.14
N PRO A 128 -0.76 -5.50 10.86
CA PRO A 128 0.23 -4.53 10.43
C PRO A 128 -0.27 -3.10 10.61
N ALA A 129 0.65 -2.16 10.85
CA ALA A 129 0.32 -0.75 10.91
C ALA A 129 -0.27 -0.23 9.60
N LEU A 130 0.12 -0.83 8.46
CA LEU A 130 -0.41 -0.51 7.13
C LEU A 130 -0.58 -1.79 6.28
N PHE A 131 -1.76 -1.99 5.71
CA PHE A 131 -1.94 -3.04 4.71
C PHE A 131 -1.33 -2.63 3.35
N SER A 132 -0.04 -2.80 3.16
CA SER A 132 0.69 -2.40 1.93
C SER A 132 0.66 -3.45 0.81
N GLY A 133 0.55 -4.74 1.16
CA GLY A 133 0.56 -5.86 0.23
C GLY A 133 -0.71 -6.03 -0.61
N LYS A 134 -0.78 -7.11 -1.37
CA LYS A 134 -1.95 -7.50 -2.18
C LYS A 134 -3.12 -8.02 -1.34
N GLU A 135 -2.91 -8.30 -0.07
CA GLU A 135 -3.88 -8.85 0.87
C GLU A 135 -3.84 -8.05 2.16
N ARG A 136 -4.94 -8.09 2.92
CA ARG A 136 -5.07 -7.53 4.26
C ARG A 136 -5.00 -8.68 5.26
N ARG A 137 -3.85 -8.89 5.90
CA ARG A 137 -3.63 -10.03 6.79
C ARG A 137 -3.62 -9.61 8.25
N VAL A 138 -4.31 -10.39 9.08
CA VAL A 138 -4.31 -10.29 10.54
C VAL A 138 -4.22 -11.68 11.15
N THR A 139 -3.72 -11.76 12.39
CA THR A 139 -3.68 -13.02 13.15
C THR A 139 -4.48 -12.86 14.42
N VAL A 140 -5.31 -13.85 14.75
CA VAL A 140 -6.11 -13.87 15.96
C VAL A 140 -5.87 -15.15 16.77
N GLU A 141 -5.79 -14.98 18.08
CA GLU A 141 -5.77 -16.05 19.08
C GLU A 141 -6.83 -15.69 20.12
N GLY A 142 -7.91 -16.48 20.22
CA GLY A 142 -9.06 -16.19 21.07
C GLY A 142 -10.36 -16.11 20.30
N GLU A 143 -11.26 -15.19 20.64
CA GLU A 143 -12.52 -14.98 19.95
C GLU A 143 -12.63 -13.54 19.42
N ALA A 144 -12.91 -13.44 18.12
CA ALA A 144 -13.07 -12.16 17.45
C ALA A 144 -14.22 -12.21 16.44
N PHE A 145 -15.02 -11.15 16.41
CA PHE A 145 -15.99 -10.89 15.35
C PHE A 145 -15.45 -9.80 14.43
N PHE A 146 -15.52 -10.05 13.14
CA PHE A 146 -15.05 -9.15 12.09
C PHE A 146 -16.23 -8.66 11.26
N ASP A 147 -16.35 -7.34 11.10
CA ASP A 147 -17.16 -6.68 10.06
C ASP A 147 -16.20 -6.09 9.05
N VAL A 148 -15.87 -6.87 8.03
CA VAL A 148 -14.79 -6.55 7.10
C VAL A 148 -15.25 -5.57 6.04
N ALA A 149 -14.53 -4.46 5.90
CA ALA A 149 -14.77 -3.48 4.84
C ALA A 149 -14.65 -4.12 3.45
N LYS A 150 -15.67 -3.91 2.61
CA LYS A 150 -15.77 -4.54 1.29
C LYS A 150 -14.68 -4.04 0.35
N ASN A 151 -13.82 -4.95 -0.09
CA ASN A 151 -12.78 -4.68 -1.09
C ASN A 151 -12.43 -5.98 -1.85
N PRO A 152 -13.06 -6.24 -3.00
CA PRO A 152 -12.83 -7.43 -3.80
C PRO A 152 -11.41 -7.52 -4.39
N GLU A 153 -10.76 -6.38 -4.62
CA GLU A 153 -9.42 -6.34 -5.23
C GLU A 153 -8.31 -6.67 -4.21
N LYS A 154 -8.60 -6.50 -2.90
CA LYS A 154 -7.64 -6.74 -1.84
C LYS A 154 -8.27 -7.59 -0.75
N PRO A 155 -8.21 -8.94 -0.86
CA PRO A 155 -8.80 -9.86 0.10
C PRO A 155 -8.33 -9.63 1.53
N PHE A 156 -9.22 -9.87 2.51
CA PHE A 156 -8.89 -9.87 3.93
C PHE A 156 -8.71 -11.31 4.41
N ILE A 157 -7.61 -11.58 5.09
CA ILE A 157 -7.24 -12.92 5.55
C ILE A 157 -7.03 -12.88 7.05
N VAL A 158 -7.79 -13.71 7.77
CA VAL A 158 -7.58 -13.97 9.19
C VAL A 158 -6.88 -15.30 9.34
N SER A 159 -5.71 -15.27 9.97
CA SER A 159 -4.95 -16.48 10.32
C SER A 159 -5.15 -16.83 11.77
N SER A 160 -5.39 -18.10 12.08
CA SER A 160 -5.49 -18.60 13.44
C SER A 160 -5.11 -20.09 13.52
N GLN A 161 -4.17 -20.42 14.38
CA GLN A 161 -3.73 -21.80 14.67
C GLN A 161 -3.53 -22.66 13.40
N GLY A 162 -2.90 -22.08 12.34
CA GLY A 162 -2.62 -22.80 11.09
C GLY A 162 -3.79 -22.94 10.12
N VAL A 163 -4.90 -22.24 10.37
CA VAL A 163 -6.06 -22.14 9.47
C VAL A 163 -6.14 -20.70 8.95
N GLU A 164 -6.49 -20.53 7.70
CA GLU A 164 -6.74 -19.23 7.07
C GLU A 164 -8.22 -19.09 6.66
N MET A 165 -8.73 -17.89 6.88
CA MET A 165 -10.10 -17.47 6.57
C MET A 165 -10.02 -16.27 5.64
N LYS A 166 -10.43 -16.44 4.38
CA LYS A 166 -10.34 -15.44 3.31
C LYS A 166 -11.72 -14.89 2.96
N VAL A 167 -11.83 -13.56 2.99
CA VAL A 167 -13.08 -12.84 2.73
C VAL A 167 -12.83 -11.58 1.87
N LEU A 168 -13.91 -11.04 1.28
CA LEU A 168 -13.88 -9.83 0.44
C LEU A 168 -14.70 -8.65 1.00
N GLY A 169 -15.47 -8.89 2.05
CA GLY A 169 -16.39 -7.97 2.69
C GLY A 169 -17.51 -8.78 3.35
N THR A 170 -17.33 -9.16 4.60
CA THR A 170 -18.01 -10.29 5.23
C THR A 170 -18.10 -10.03 6.73
N LYS A 171 -19.23 -10.44 7.33
CA LYS A 171 -19.40 -10.45 8.79
C LYS A 171 -19.30 -11.87 9.29
N PHE A 172 -18.32 -12.16 10.12
CA PHE A 172 -18.06 -13.51 10.63
C PHE A 172 -17.39 -13.51 12.00
N ASN A 173 -17.53 -14.60 12.72
CA ASN A 173 -16.89 -14.83 14.01
C ASN A 173 -15.81 -15.92 13.89
N VAL A 174 -14.73 -15.74 14.62
CA VAL A 174 -13.67 -16.74 14.80
C VAL A 174 -13.57 -17.03 16.29
N HIS A 175 -13.68 -18.29 16.67
CA HIS A 175 -13.45 -18.78 18.03
C HIS A 175 -12.31 -19.80 17.99
N SER A 176 -11.13 -19.38 18.47
CA SER A 176 -9.87 -20.12 18.36
C SER A 176 -8.95 -19.83 19.54
N TYR A 177 -9.34 -20.26 20.74
CA TYR A 177 -8.54 -20.10 21.94
C TYR A 177 -7.36 -21.07 21.96
N PRO A 178 -6.15 -20.60 22.32
CA PRO A 178 -4.99 -21.48 22.51
C PRO A 178 -5.28 -22.61 23.50
N GLY A 179 -4.80 -23.82 23.18
CA GLY A 179 -5.02 -25.01 24.02
C GLY A 179 -6.41 -25.66 23.88
N LYS A 180 -7.31 -25.11 23.07
CA LYS A 180 -8.53 -25.81 22.65
C LYS A 180 -8.25 -26.67 21.41
N GLU A 181 -8.84 -27.87 21.38
CA GLU A 181 -8.65 -28.79 20.24
C GLU A 181 -9.39 -28.37 18.98
N THR A 182 -10.33 -27.43 19.09
CA THR A 182 -11.22 -27.05 18.01
C THR A 182 -11.15 -25.56 17.72
N ILE A 183 -11.15 -25.22 16.44
CA ILE A 183 -11.37 -23.88 15.92
C ILE A 183 -12.79 -23.86 15.34
N GLN A 184 -13.54 -22.81 15.61
CA GLN A 184 -14.86 -22.60 15.01
C GLN A 184 -14.87 -21.25 14.30
N THR A 185 -15.46 -21.23 13.10
CA THR A 185 -15.76 -19.97 12.43
C THR A 185 -17.18 -20.00 11.88
N SER A 186 -17.91 -18.92 12.10
CA SER A 186 -19.33 -18.81 11.83
C SER A 186 -19.59 -17.61 10.94
N LEU A 187 -20.35 -17.79 9.87
CA LEU A 187 -20.63 -16.74 8.90
C LEU A 187 -22.01 -16.13 9.14
N LEU A 188 -22.04 -14.80 9.31
CA LEU A 188 -23.28 -14.03 9.43
C LEU A 188 -23.72 -13.47 8.07
N GLU A 189 -22.81 -12.83 7.33
CA GLU A 189 -23.13 -12.16 6.07
C GLU A 189 -21.96 -12.23 5.09
N GLY A 190 -22.24 -12.44 3.80
CA GLY A 190 -21.25 -12.47 2.73
C GLY A 190 -20.79 -13.87 2.35
N GLY A 191 -19.49 -14.04 2.14
CA GLY A 191 -18.87 -15.32 1.78
C GLY A 191 -17.53 -15.50 2.49
N LEU A 192 -17.28 -16.69 2.99
CA LEU A 192 -16.09 -17.03 3.77
C LEU A 192 -15.46 -18.32 3.25
N LYS A 193 -14.21 -18.25 2.78
CA LYS A 193 -13.41 -19.43 2.42
C LYS A 193 -12.47 -19.77 3.58
N VAL A 194 -12.53 -21.00 4.05
CA VAL A 194 -11.70 -21.54 5.14
C VAL A 194 -10.81 -22.64 4.60
N TYR A 195 -9.50 -22.54 4.84
CA TYR A 195 -8.54 -23.48 4.28
C TYR A 195 -7.25 -23.58 5.12
N PHE A 196 -6.48 -24.63 4.90
CA PHE A 196 -5.11 -24.73 5.39
C PHE A 196 -4.16 -24.08 4.39
N PRO A 197 -3.15 -23.28 4.80
CA PRO A 197 -2.27 -22.54 3.90
C PRO A 197 -1.65 -23.37 2.77
N HIS A 198 -1.33 -24.63 3.05
CA HIS A 198 -0.74 -25.55 2.06
C HIS A 198 -1.77 -26.29 1.20
N ALA A 199 -3.07 -26.06 1.40
CA ALA A 199 -4.15 -26.75 0.73
C ALA A 199 -5.33 -25.84 0.42
N GLU A 200 -5.09 -24.62 -0.06
CA GLU A 200 -6.15 -23.63 -0.34
C GLU A 200 -7.22 -24.16 -1.30
N SER A 201 -6.84 -24.99 -2.27
CA SER A 201 -7.77 -25.59 -3.22
C SER A 201 -8.75 -26.60 -2.60
N LYS A 202 -8.42 -27.14 -1.43
CA LYS A 202 -9.25 -28.09 -0.67
C LYS A 202 -10.06 -27.40 0.44
N GLY A 203 -10.02 -26.07 0.50
CA GLY A 203 -10.77 -25.30 1.47
C GLY A 203 -12.28 -25.42 1.28
N VAL A 204 -13.01 -25.12 2.34
CA VAL A 204 -14.48 -25.07 2.35
C VAL A 204 -14.97 -23.63 2.20
N ILE A 205 -16.14 -23.46 1.59
CA ILE A 205 -16.79 -22.15 1.45
C ILE A 205 -18.08 -22.19 2.25
N LEU A 206 -18.19 -21.27 3.21
CA LEU A 206 -19.40 -21.12 4.02
C LEU A 206 -20.38 -20.15 3.35
N LYS A 207 -21.65 -20.42 3.57
CA LYS A 207 -22.79 -19.53 3.31
C LYS A 207 -23.26 -18.91 4.62
N PRO A 208 -24.03 -17.81 4.58
CA PRO A 208 -24.67 -17.26 5.77
C PRO A 208 -25.39 -18.34 6.57
N ASP A 209 -25.35 -18.21 7.90
CA ASP A 209 -25.90 -19.15 8.88
C ASP A 209 -25.21 -20.53 8.93
N GLU A 210 -24.05 -20.65 8.29
CA GLU A 210 -23.19 -21.83 8.42
C GLU A 210 -22.01 -21.58 9.37
N GLN A 211 -21.60 -22.65 10.03
CA GLN A 211 -20.43 -22.72 10.89
C GLN A 211 -19.54 -23.88 10.44
N VAL A 212 -18.23 -23.69 10.40
CA VAL A 212 -17.28 -24.80 10.29
C VAL A 212 -16.56 -25.02 11.61
N THR A 213 -16.52 -26.26 12.03
CA THR A 213 -15.69 -26.72 13.15
C THR A 213 -14.48 -27.46 12.60
N ILE A 214 -13.30 -27.05 13.02
CA ILE A 214 -12.01 -27.61 12.60
C ILE A 214 -11.39 -28.33 13.79
N LYS A 215 -11.07 -29.62 13.61
CA LYS A 215 -10.34 -30.43 14.61
C LYS A 215 -9.20 -31.16 13.91
N GLY A 216 -7.96 -30.81 14.27
CA GLY A 216 -6.77 -31.27 13.54
C GLY A 216 -6.86 -30.87 12.05
N ASN A 217 -6.81 -31.84 11.15
CA ASN A 217 -6.89 -31.60 9.70
C ASN A 217 -8.31 -31.82 9.12
N GLN A 218 -9.33 -31.97 9.97
CA GLN A 218 -10.71 -32.20 9.53
C GLN A 218 -11.53 -30.92 9.66
N MET A 219 -12.31 -30.62 8.64
CA MET A 219 -13.28 -29.52 8.61
C MET A 219 -14.69 -30.09 8.48
N LYS A 220 -15.59 -29.75 9.41
CA LYS A 220 -16.98 -30.15 9.38
C LYS A 220 -17.88 -28.93 9.35
N ILE A 221 -18.66 -28.79 8.29
CA ILE A 221 -19.66 -27.72 8.17
C ILE A 221 -20.93 -28.17 8.89
N GLY A 222 -21.57 -27.26 9.62
CA GLY A 222 -22.87 -27.39 10.27
C GLY A 222 -23.61 -26.06 10.21
N SER A 223 -24.83 -26.05 10.71
CA SER A 223 -25.62 -24.82 10.86
C SER A 223 -25.14 -24.02 12.07
N LEU A 224 -25.33 -22.71 12.03
CA LEU A 224 -25.12 -21.84 13.18
C LEU A 224 -26.06 -22.29 14.33
N PRO A 225 -25.58 -22.33 15.57
CA PRO A 225 -26.41 -22.83 16.69
C PRO A 225 -27.68 -22.01 16.87
N HIS A 226 -27.63 -20.70 16.78
CA HIS A 226 -28.77 -19.78 16.92
C HIS A 226 -28.41 -18.35 16.42
N ALA A 227 -29.45 -17.54 16.14
CA ALA A 227 -29.26 -16.18 15.64
C ALA A 227 -28.55 -15.26 16.63
N ASP A 228 -28.74 -15.52 17.94
CA ASP A 228 -28.17 -14.70 19.02
C ASP A 228 -26.67 -14.99 19.30
N TYR A 229 -26.10 -15.95 18.59
CA TYR A 229 -24.69 -16.36 18.77
C TYR A 229 -23.70 -15.21 18.73
N PHE A 230 -23.99 -14.16 17.97
CA PHE A 230 -23.10 -13.00 17.81
C PHE A 230 -23.36 -11.86 18.82
N LEU A 231 -24.37 -11.95 19.69
CA LEU A 231 -24.75 -10.90 20.64
C LEU A 231 -23.74 -10.72 21.79
N TRP A 232 -22.77 -11.62 21.93
CA TRP A 232 -21.69 -11.44 22.89
C TRP A 232 -20.95 -10.10 22.71
N ARG A 233 -20.93 -9.55 21.48
CA ARG A 233 -20.36 -8.22 21.18
C ARG A 233 -21.04 -7.12 22.00
N ASP A 234 -22.33 -7.27 22.22
CA ASP A 234 -23.18 -6.32 22.96
C ASP A 234 -23.30 -6.69 24.44
N GLY A 235 -22.59 -7.75 24.88
CA GLY A 235 -22.59 -8.23 26.26
C GLY A 235 -23.68 -9.20 26.61
N ILE A 236 -24.39 -9.70 25.60
CA ILE A 236 -25.48 -10.67 25.77
C ILE A 236 -24.94 -12.05 25.38
N TYR A 237 -24.92 -12.96 26.33
CA TYR A 237 -24.52 -14.35 26.10
C TYR A 237 -25.78 -15.22 26.05
N SER A 238 -25.98 -15.86 24.92
CA SER A 238 -27.09 -16.79 24.69
C SER A 238 -26.56 -18.20 24.62
N PHE A 239 -27.23 -19.10 25.32
CA PHE A 239 -26.92 -20.53 25.35
C PHE A 239 -28.16 -21.27 24.92
N ILE A 240 -28.05 -22.27 24.06
CA ILE A 240 -29.19 -23.08 23.61
C ILE A 240 -28.78 -24.56 23.63
N ASN A 241 -29.43 -25.33 24.50
CA ASN A 241 -29.17 -26.75 24.73
C ASN A 241 -27.66 -27.02 24.96
N GLU A 242 -27.01 -26.14 25.72
CA GLU A 242 -25.60 -26.32 26.06
C GLU A 242 -25.45 -26.97 27.44
N PRO A 243 -24.51 -27.92 27.60
CA PRO A 243 -24.17 -28.48 28.90
C PRO A 243 -23.70 -27.41 29.88
N LEU A 244 -24.19 -27.47 31.14
CA LEU A 244 -23.80 -26.47 32.14
C LEU A 244 -22.29 -26.33 32.31
N ILE A 245 -21.53 -27.41 32.22
CA ILE A 245 -20.08 -27.39 32.31
C ILE A 245 -19.45 -26.48 31.27
N ASP A 246 -20.00 -26.44 30.06
CA ASP A 246 -19.44 -25.60 28.98
C ASP A 246 -19.91 -24.15 29.10
N ILE A 247 -21.14 -23.92 29.59
CA ILE A 247 -21.64 -22.60 29.96
C ILE A 247 -20.76 -21.99 31.04
N LEU A 248 -20.48 -22.74 32.13
CA LEU A 248 -19.65 -22.25 33.23
C LEU A 248 -18.23 -21.91 32.80
N LYS A 249 -17.60 -22.72 31.93
CA LYS A 249 -16.28 -22.42 31.37
C LYS A 249 -16.27 -21.11 30.54
N LYS A 250 -17.34 -20.87 29.76
CA LYS A 250 -17.50 -19.62 29.02
C LYS A 250 -17.66 -18.42 29.97
N LEU A 251 -18.48 -18.56 31.02
CA LEU A 251 -18.69 -17.52 32.02
C LEU A 251 -17.40 -17.22 32.82
N GLU A 252 -16.62 -18.24 33.20
CA GLU A 252 -15.33 -18.07 33.84
C GLU A 252 -14.37 -17.24 32.95
N LEU A 253 -14.33 -17.58 31.64
CA LEU A 253 -13.52 -16.85 30.68
C LEU A 253 -13.98 -15.40 30.47
N TYR A 254 -15.30 -15.18 30.37
CA TYR A 254 -15.87 -13.87 30.04
C TYR A 254 -15.86 -12.88 31.20
N TYR A 255 -15.98 -13.38 32.44
CA TYR A 255 -16.08 -12.55 33.65
C TYR A 255 -14.83 -12.59 34.53
N ASP A 256 -13.82 -13.35 34.16
CA ASP A 256 -12.59 -13.54 34.96
C ASP A 256 -12.91 -14.03 36.39
N VAL A 257 -13.78 -14.99 36.49
CA VAL A 257 -14.23 -15.57 37.78
C VAL A 257 -13.96 -17.08 37.77
N LYS A 258 -13.75 -17.65 38.96
CA LYS A 258 -13.69 -19.08 39.15
C LYS A 258 -15.02 -19.55 39.75
N ILE A 259 -15.72 -20.40 39.01
CA ILE A 259 -17.02 -20.94 39.45
C ILE A 259 -16.83 -22.34 40.06
N ILE A 260 -17.16 -22.48 41.31
CA ILE A 260 -17.05 -23.77 42.02
C ILE A 260 -18.43 -24.38 42.15
N VAL A 261 -18.64 -25.48 41.44
CA VAL A 261 -19.89 -26.27 41.51
C VAL A 261 -19.74 -27.32 42.61
N LYS A 262 -20.61 -27.26 43.61
CA LYS A 262 -20.59 -28.20 44.74
C LYS A 262 -21.14 -29.59 44.36
N ASP A 263 -22.14 -29.62 43.49
CA ASP A 263 -22.77 -30.85 43.00
C ASP A 263 -22.42 -31.06 41.53
N GLN A 264 -21.51 -31.96 41.24
CA GLN A 264 -21.06 -32.25 39.88
C GLN A 264 -22.10 -33.02 39.03
N SER A 265 -23.17 -33.54 39.62
CA SER A 265 -24.21 -34.26 38.89
C SER A 265 -24.94 -33.36 37.88
N ILE A 266 -24.94 -32.04 38.10
CA ILE A 266 -25.62 -31.06 37.24
C ILE A 266 -24.77 -30.64 36.00
N TYR A 267 -23.54 -31.04 35.90
CA TYR A 267 -22.64 -30.59 34.80
C TYR A 267 -23.15 -30.93 33.41
N ASN A 268 -23.83 -32.08 33.28
CA ASN A 268 -24.37 -32.54 32.00
C ASN A 268 -25.81 -32.06 31.73
N TRP A 269 -26.38 -31.24 32.62
CA TRP A 269 -27.68 -30.66 32.35
C TRP A 269 -27.57 -29.62 31.26
N GLU A 270 -28.48 -29.69 30.31
CA GLU A 270 -28.56 -28.72 29.21
C GLU A 270 -29.44 -27.54 29.61
N TYR A 271 -29.02 -26.33 29.30
CA TYR A 271 -29.73 -25.10 29.60
C TYR A 271 -29.93 -24.28 28.33
N THR A 272 -31.02 -23.52 28.33
CA THR A 272 -31.36 -22.51 27.30
C THR A 272 -31.71 -21.21 27.98
#